data_ad7654386f75e8935726839566465715
#
_entry.id   ad7654386f75e8935726839566465715
#
_cell.length_a   1.000
_cell.length_b   1.000
_cell.length_c   1.000
_cell.angle_alpha   90.00
_cell.angle_beta   90.00
_cell.angle_gamma   90.00
#
_symmetry.space_group_name_H-M   'P 1'
#
loop_
_entity.id
_entity.type
_entity.pdbx_description
1 polymer ?
#
loop_
_entity_poly.entity_id
_entity_poly.type
_entity_poly.pdbx_seq_one_letter_code
_entity_poly.pdbx_strand_id
1 'polypeptide(L)'
;GQARGVILGGNLSVQQLLLGTPHHPTAEDILWWTEDVEEPPYRVDGRCQQLASAGWLRQVRAAVLGDMERCADDTPHALGPFGLTWAEMVQPRLATGTPCGQVTGWGHGLQHGVLPIGAVATQSISAARVTLAFEHPLLAPAT
;
A
#
# COMPACT_ATOMS: atom_id res chain seq x y z
N GLY A 1 -4.45 -13.23 -7.04
CA GLY A 1 -4.37 -12.49 -8.31
C GLY A 1 -2.95 -12.10 -8.68
N GLN A 2 -2.78 -11.59 -9.89
CA GLN A 2 -1.49 -11.14 -10.41
C GLN A 2 -1.64 -9.79 -11.10
N ALA A 3 -0.64 -8.93 -10.99
CA ALA A 3 -0.56 -7.66 -11.69
C ALA A 3 0.90 -7.28 -11.98
N ARG A 4 1.11 -6.52 -13.05
CA ARG A 4 2.41 -5.94 -13.42
C ARG A 4 2.32 -4.42 -13.30
N GLY A 5 3.39 -3.78 -12.83
CA GLY A 5 3.42 -2.33 -12.69
C GLY A 5 4.67 -1.83 -12.01
N VAL A 6 4.68 -0.55 -11.71
CA VAL A 6 5.74 0.14 -10.95
C VAL A 6 5.42 0.06 -9.47
N ILE A 7 6.39 -0.34 -8.66
CA ILE A 7 6.24 -0.34 -7.19
C ILE A 7 6.29 1.10 -6.70
N LEU A 8 5.18 1.57 -6.15
CA LEU A 8 5.07 2.88 -5.51
C LEU A 8 4.41 2.74 -4.14
N GLY A 9 4.69 3.67 -3.25
CA GLY A 9 4.10 3.68 -1.92
C GLY A 9 5.10 4.07 -0.84
N GLY A 10 4.98 3.45 0.32
CA GLY A 10 5.72 3.76 1.52
C GLY A 10 4.79 4.13 2.66
N ASN A 11 5.22 5.02 3.55
CA ASN A 11 4.37 5.51 4.63
C ASN A 11 3.17 6.28 4.07
N LEU A 12 1.96 5.86 4.44
CA LEU A 12 0.70 6.39 3.89
C LEU A 12 0.51 7.87 4.23
N SER A 13 0.87 8.26 5.45
CA SER A 13 0.80 9.66 5.89
C SER A 13 1.69 10.56 5.06
N VAL A 14 2.92 10.13 4.78
CA VAL A 14 3.86 10.87 3.93
C VAL A 14 3.39 10.90 2.47
N GLN A 15 2.90 9.77 1.95
CA GLN A 15 2.36 9.70 0.59
C GLN A 15 1.21 10.67 0.38
N GLN A 16 0.29 10.74 1.34
CA GLN A 16 -0.84 11.67 1.29
C GLN A 16 -0.39 13.13 1.24
N LEU A 17 0.68 13.51 1.95
CA LEU A 17 1.23 14.88 1.94
C LEU A 17 1.79 15.29 0.57
N LEU A 18 2.14 14.34 -0.29
CA LEU A 18 2.64 14.62 -1.63
C LEU A 18 1.54 14.98 -2.62
N LEU A 19 0.27 14.69 -2.32
CA LEU A 19 -0.86 15.00 -3.20
C LEU A 19 -0.93 16.50 -3.53
N GLY A 20 -1.03 16.80 -4.82
CA GLY A 20 -1.08 18.18 -5.31
C GLY A 20 0.29 18.87 -5.39
N THR A 21 1.37 18.17 -5.07
CA THR A 21 2.74 18.66 -5.25
C THR A 21 3.38 18.11 -6.53
N PRO A 22 4.44 18.75 -7.08
CA PRO A 22 5.17 18.19 -8.22
C PRO A 22 5.95 16.90 -7.89
N HIS A 23 6.05 16.53 -6.63
CA HIS A 23 6.75 15.33 -6.15
C HIS A 23 5.83 14.12 -5.97
N HIS A 24 4.53 14.29 -6.23
CA HIS A 24 3.59 13.17 -6.12
C HIS A 24 3.90 12.11 -7.19
N PRO A 25 4.24 10.86 -6.79
CA PRO A 25 4.60 9.82 -7.74
C PRO A 25 3.39 9.42 -8.58
N THR A 26 3.59 9.33 -9.89
CA THR A 26 2.57 8.92 -10.86
C THR A 26 3.11 7.81 -11.76
N ALA A 27 2.25 6.85 -12.08
CA ALA A 27 2.49 5.82 -13.08
C ALA A 27 1.13 5.32 -13.59
N GLU A 28 1.06 4.75 -14.79
CA GLU A 28 -0.18 4.21 -15.34
C GLU A 28 -0.64 2.95 -14.62
N ASP A 29 0.33 2.09 -14.24
CA ASP A 29 0.08 0.83 -13.54
C ASP A 29 0.92 0.78 -12.27
N ILE A 30 0.27 0.84 -11.12
CA ILE A 30 0.92 0.91 -9.81
C ILE A 30 0.73 -0.40 -9.05
N LEU A 31 1.83 -0.95 -8.56
CA LEU A 31 1.84 -1.91 -7.46
C LEU A 31 1.99 -1.12 -6.17
N TRP A 32 0.89 -0.89 -5.49
CA TRP A 32 0.86 -0.04 -4.31
C TRP A 32 1.25 -0.82 -3.06
N TRP A 33 2.32 -0.37 -2.40
CA TRP A 33 2.76 -0.88 -1.12
C TRP A 33 2.67 0.23 -0.08
N THR A 34 1.88 0.05 0.96
CA THR A 34 1.67 1.07 1.99
C THR A 34 1.72 0.50 3.38
N GLU A 35 2.23 1.27 4.30
CA GLU A 35 2.29 1.02 5.73
C GLU A 35 2.08 2.33 6.48
N ASP A 36 1.88 2.29 7.80
CA ASP A 36 1.90 3.50 8.63
C ASP A 36 2.29 3.18 10.08
N VAL A 37 2.54 4.21 10.87
CA VAL A 37 2.92 4.10 12.27
C VAL A 37 2.22 5.17 13.12
N GLU A 38 1.73 4.76 14.29
CA GLU A 38 1.09 5.65 15.29
C GLU A 38 -0.10 6.47 14.74
N GLU A 39 -0.80 5.95 13.75
CA GLU A 39 -1.96 6.59 13.16
C GLU A 39 -3.25 5.85 13.53
N PRO A 40 -4.22 6.53 14.14
CA PRO A 40 -5.49 5.88 14.44
C PRO A 40 -6.26 5.52 13.16
N PRO A 41 -7.06 4.43 13.16
CA PRO A 41 -7.73 3.90 11.98
C PRO A 41 -8.55 4.94 11.20
N TYR A 42 -9.26 5.83 11.87
CA TYR A 42 -10.05 6.86 11.20
C TYR A 42 -9.20 7.83 10.35
N ARG A 43 -7.94 8.09 10.76
CA ARG A 43 -7.03 8.92 9.97
C ARG A 43 -6.53 8.18 8.75
N VAL A 44 -6.22 6.90 8.90
CA VAL A 44 -5.81 6.05 7.77
C VAL A 44 -6.95 5.96 6.75
N ASP A 45 -8.19 5.77 7.20
CA ASP A 45 -9.36 5.80 6.32
C ASP A 45 -9.47 7.13 5.55
N GLY A 46 -9.32 8.25 6.26
CA GLY A 46 -9.32 9.58 5.67
C GLY A 46 -8.23 9.78 4.61
N ARG A 47 -7.01 9.23 4.83
CA ARG A 47 -5.91 9.28 3.86
C ARG A 47 -6.21 8.44 2.63
N CYS A 48 -6.71 7.22 2.82
CA CYS A 48 -7.16 6.38 1.71
C CYS A 48 -8.26 7.07 0.91
N GLN A 49 -9.21 7.71 1.58
CA GLN A 49 -10.26 8.49 0.92
C GLN A 49 -9.70 9.66 0.13
N GLN A 50 -8.69 10.35 0.63
CA GLN A 50 -8.06 11.45 -0.10
C GLN A 50 -7.32 10.98 -1.35
N LEU A 51 -6.57 9.87 -1.27
CA LEU A 51 -5.92 9.24 -2.43
C LEU A 51 -6.95 8.82 -3.49
N ALA A 52 -8.09 8.28 -3.05
CA ALA A 52 -9.19 7.92 -3.94
C ALA A 52 -9.80 9.14 -4.61
N SER A 53 -10.09 10.20 -3.86
CA SER A 53 -10.68 11.45 -4.35
C SER A 53 -9.76 12.18 -5.33
N ALA A 54 -8.45 12.10 -5.10
CA ALA A 54 -7.43 12.61 -6.02
C ALA A 54 -7.30 11.77 -7.31
N GLY A 55 -7.98 10.62 -7.37
CA GLY A 55 -7.94 9.72 -8.53
C GLY A 55 -6.71 8.81 -8.59
N TRP A 56 -5.80 8.90 -7.62
CA TRP A 56 -4.55 8.15 -7.64
C TRP A 56 -4.79 6.64 -7.55
N LEU A 57 -5.75 6.20 -6.74
CA LEU A 57 -6.05 4.78 -6.58
C LEU A 57 -6.62 4.11 -7.85
N ARG A 58 -7.05 4.87 -8.85
CA ARG A 58 -7.49 4.32 -10.15
C ARG A 58 -6.37 3.66 -10.94
N GLN A 59 -5.12 4.03 -10.65
CA GLN A 59 -3.92 3.52 -11.31
C GLN A 59 -3.37 2.27 -10.61
N VAL A 60 -3.91 1.91 -9.44
CA VAL A 60 -3.47 0.75 -8.66
C VAL A 60 -3.97 -0.54 -9.28
N ARG A 61 -3.04 -1.43 -9.61
CA ARG A 61 -3.29 -2.77 -10.19
C ARG A 61 -3.16 -3.89 -9.16
N ALA A 62 -2.43 -3.65 -8.09
CA ALA A 62 -2.39 -4.53 -6.91
C ALA A 62 -2.00 -3.69 -5.69
N ALA A 63 -2.50 -4.05 -4.52
CA ALA A 63 -2.20 -3.37 -3.27
C ALA A 63 -1.67 -4.34 -2.21
N VAL A 64 -0.64 -3.93 -1.49
CA VAL A 64 -0.10 -4.65 -0.33
C VAL A 64 -0.05 -3.70 0.86
N LEU A 65 -0.66 -4.15 1.94
CA LEU A 65 -0.62 -3.49 3.24
C LEU A 65 0.52 -4.12 4.06
N GLY A 66 1.47 -3.31 4.46
CA GLY A 66 2.56 -3.68 5.37
C GLY A 66 2.15 -3.59 6.83
N ASP A 67 3.14 -3.44 7.69
CA ASP A 67 2.91 -3.27 9.12
C ASP A 67 2.20 -1.93 9.39
N MET A 68 1.15 -1.99 10.20
CA MET A 68 0.43 -0.83 10.73
C MET A 68 0.78 -0.72 12.21
N GLU A 69 2.03 -0.32 12.45
CA GLU A 69 2.63 -0.35 13.78
C GLU A 69 1.98 0.68 14.70
N ARG A 70 1.46 0.22 15.85
CA ARG A 70 0.73 1.09 16.82
C ARG A 70 -0.38 1.93 16.20
N CYS A 71 -1.03 1.38 15.17
CA CYS A 71 -2.19 1.98 14.51
C CYS A 71 -3.51 1.42 15.07
N ALA A 72 -3.54 1.05 16.33
CA ALA A 72 -4.73 0.53 16.98
C ALA A 72 -5.74 1.64 17.31
N ASP A 73 -7.00 1.24 17.47
CA ASP A 73 -8.08 2.13 17.88
C ASP A 73 -8.16 2.20 19.42
N ASP A 74 -7.12 2.72 20.04
CA ASP A 74 -6.97 2.80 21.48
C ASP A 74 -7.70 4.01 22.10
N THR A 75 -8.28 4.87 21.26
CA THR A 75 -8.96 6.08 21.73
C THR A 75 -10.43 5.76 22.03
N PRO A 76 -10.91 5.99 23.25
CA PRO A 76 -12.32 5.89 23.57
C PRO A 76 -13.11 6.94 22.77
N HIS A 77 -13.83 6.51 21.76
CA HIS A 77 -14.76 7.37 21.05
C HIS A 77 -16.15 7.29 21.67
N ALA A 78 -16.85 8.40 21.75
CA ALA A 78 -18.21 8.44 22.29
C ALA A 78 -19.19 7.51 21.52
N LEU A 79 -18.87 7.16 20.29
CA LEU A 79 -19.63 6.29 19.41
C LEU A 79 -19.06 4.85 19.31
N GLY A 80 -18.06 4.51 20.11
CA GLY A 80 -17.37 3.22 20.06
C GLY A 80 -16.17 3.22 19.10
N PRO A 81 -15.49 2.07 18.93
CA PRO A 81 -14.32 1.95 18.05
C PRO A 81 -14.69 2.18 16.59
N PHE A 82 -13.74 2.61 15.79
CA PHE A 82 -13.92 2.82 14.34
C PHE A 82 -14.31 1.51 13.61
N GLY A 83 -13.80 0.37 14.08
CA GLY A 83 -14.30 -0.96 13.76
C GLY A 83 -14.00 -1.51 12.37
N LEU A 84 -13.34 -0.75 11.49
CA LEU A 84 -12.94 -1.23 10.17
C LEU A 84 -11.52 -1.79 10.18
N THR A 85 -11.33 -2.91 9.53
CA THR A 85 -10.00 -3.45 9.21
C THR A 85 -9.36 -2.66 8.07
N TRP A 86 -8.03 -2.76 7.95
CA TRP A 86 -7.29 -2.13 6.86
C TRP A 86 -7.79 -2.55 5.47
N ALA A 87 -8.13 -3.82 5.30
CA ALA A 87 -8.70 -4.31 4.05
C ALA A 87 -10.05 -3.66 3.75
N GLU A 88 -10.91 -3.52 4.73
CA GLU A 88 -12.22 -2.87 4.59
C GLU A 88 -12.11 -1.37 4.28
N MET A 89 -11.03 -0.71 4.71
CA MET A 89 -10.76 0.68 4.34
C MET A 89 -10.26 0.82 2.91
N VAL A 90 -9.41 -0.10 2.44
CA VAL A 90 -8.70 0.05 1.16
C VAL A 90 -9.48 -0.58 0.00
N GLN A 91 -9.93 -1.82 0.14
CA GLN A 91 -10.54 -2.59 -0.98
C GLN A 91 -11.71 -1.88 -1.68
N PRO A 92 -12.66 -1.24 -0.97
CA PRO A 92 -13.77 -0.55 -1.63
C PRO A 92 -13.36 0.64 -2.50
N ARG A 93 -12.14 1.14 -2.32
CA ARG A 93 -11.59 2.29 -3.04
C ARG A 93 -10.74 1.91 -4.25
N LEU A 94 -10.45 0.64 -4.41
CA LEU A 94 -9.75 0.08 -5.56
C LEU A 94 -10.75 -0.36 -6.65
N ALA A 95 -10.26 -0.53 -7.86
CA ALA A 95 -11.08 -1.13 -8.92
C ALA A 95 -11.50 -2.56 -8.53
N THR A 96 -12.71 -2.95 -8.91
CA THR A 96 -13.24 -4.29 -8.62
C THR A 96 -12.28 -5.37 -9.13
N GLY A 97 -11.94 -6.32 -8.26
CA GLY A 97 -11.03 -7.42 -8.59
C GLY A 97 -9.54 -7.09 -8.47
N THR A 98 -9.18 -5.87 -8.06
CA THR A 98 -7.78 -5.54 -7.77
C THR A 98 -7.23 -6.46 -6.67
N PRO A 99 -6.17 -7.24 -6.93
CA PRO A 99 -5.55 -8.08 -5.92
C PRO A 99 -5.08 -7.23 -4.73
N CYS A 100 -5.48 -7.63 -3.53
CA CYS A 100 -5.06 -6.99 -2.29
C CYS A 100 -4.53 -8.03 -1.32
N GLY A 101 -3.43 -7.73 -0.65
CA GLY A 101 -2.80 -8.59 0.34
C GLY A 101 -2.26 -7.82 1.52
N GLN A 102 -1.94 -8.54 2.59
CA GLN A 102 -1.26 -7.98 3.75
C GLN A 102 -0.02 -8.81 4.05
N VAL A 103 1.06 -8.14 4.43
CA VAL A 103 2.32 -8.77 4.83
C VAL A 103 2.76 -8.20 6.17
N THR A 104 3.59 -8.95 6.87
CA THR A 104 4.30 -8.50 8.07
C THR A 104 5.78 -8.39 7.77
N GLY A 105 6.50 -7.57 8.54
CA GLY A 105 7.92 -7.38 8.39
C GLY A 105 8.30 -6.40 7.27
N TRP A 106 7.36 -5.55 6.86
CA TRP A 106 7.61 -4.42 5.98
C TRP A 106 6.88 -3.17 6.49
N GLY A 107 7.63 -2.16 6.90
CA GLY A 107 7.14 -0.94 7.52
C GLY A 107 7.96 -0.56 8.74
N HIS A 108 7.32 -0.01 9.76
CA HIS A 108 7.94 0.46 11.01
C HIS A 108 8.02 -0.62 12.12
N GLY A 109 7.67 -1.86 11.83
CA GLY A 109 7.79 -2.97 12.77
C GLY A 109 9.23 -3.35 13.10
N LEU A 110 9.42 -4.42 13.90
CA LEU A 110 10.76 -4.89 14.30
C LEU A 110 11.56 -5.54 13.16
N GLN A 111 10.88 -6.01 12.13
CA GLN A 111 11.50 -6.58 10.93
C GLN A 111 11.38 -5.58 9.78
N HIS A 112 12.45 -5.45 9.01
CA HIS A 112 12.51 -4.49 7.91
C HIS A 112 12.82 -5.19 6.59
N GLY A 113 11.78 -5.49 5.82
CA GLY A 113 11.94 -5.90 4.44
C GLY A 113 12.38 -4.73 3.56
N VAL A 114 13.21 -5.00 2.56
CA VAL A 114 13.63 -4.00 1.56
C VAL A 114 12.72 -4.10 0.34
N LEU A 115 12.24 -2.95 -0.12
CA LEU A 115 11.41 -2.85 -1.31
C LEU A 115 12.00 -1.80 -2.27
N PRO A 116 12.32 -2.16 -3.52
CA PRO A 116 12.86 -1.21 -4.49
C PRO A 116 11.74 -0.34 -5.09
N ILE A 117 11.47 0.77 -4.46
CA ILE A 117 10.49 1.76 -4.95
C ILE A 117 10.93 2.29 -6.32
N GLY A 118 9.98 2.37 -7.26
CA GLY A 118 10.22 2.78 -8.64
C GLY A 118 10.59 1.62 -9.58
N ALA A 119 10.88 0.43 -9.07
CA ALA A 119 11.14 -0.73 -9.90
C ALA A 119 9.87 -1.28 -10.57
N VAL A 120 10.02 -1.81 -11.78
CA VAL A 120 8.97 -2.57 -12.47
C VAL A 120 9.01 -4.01 -11.99
N ALA A 121 7.86 -4.54 -11.64
CA ALA A 121 7.73 -5.92 -11.18
C ALA A 121 6.41 -6.54 -11.63
N THR A 122 6.36 -7.87 -11.60
CA THR A 122 5.13 -8.64 -11.59
C THR A 122 4.87 -9.10 -10.16
N GLN A 123 3.73 -8.71 -9.61
CA GLN A 123 3.29 -9.06 -8.27
C GLN A 123 2.21 -10.14 -8.31
N SER A 124 2.38 -11.19 -7.53
CA SER A 124 1.38 -12.24 -7.34
C SER A 124 0.94 -12.28 -5.89
N ILE A 125 -0.38 -12.25 -5.67
CA ILE A 125 -1.01 -12.30 -4.34
C ILE A 125 -1.90 -13.53 -4.27
N SER A 126 -1.66 -14.36 -3.28
CA SER A 126 -2.50 -15.50 -2.88
C SER A 126 -2.84 -15.40 -1.39
N ALA A 127 -3.71 -16.27 -0.89
CA ALA A 127 -4.05 -16.27 0.54
C ALA A 127 -2.84 -16.52 1.47
N ALA A 128 -1.78 -17.16 0.96
CA ALA A 128 -0.62 -17.54 1.78
C ALA A 128 0.64 -16.73 1.49
N ARG A 129 0.71 -15.98 0.39
CA ARG A 129 1.96 -15.38 -0.06
C ARG A 129 1.76 -14.19 -0.99
N VAL A 130 2.62 -13.19 -0.82
CA VAL A 130 2.88 -12.13 -1.80
C VAL A 130 4.28 -12.37 -2.37
N THR A 131 4.41 -12.35 -3.70
CA THR A 131 5.70 -12.48 -4.40
C THR A 131 5.88 -11.36 -5.40
N LEU A 132 7.12 -10.94 -5.58
CA LEU A 132 7.54 -9.95 -6.57
C LEU A 132 8.60 -10.58 -7.48
N ALA A 133 8.38 -10.52 -8.79
CA ALA A 133 9.37 -10.85 -9.80
C ALA A 133 9.79 -9.54 -10.49
N PHE A 134 11.04 -9.13 -10.29
CA PHE A 134 11.56 -7.88 -10.80
C PHE A 134 12.05 -8.01 -12.24
N GLU A 135 11.77 -7.01 -13.04
CA GLU A 135 12.28 -6.86 -14.39
C GLU A 135 13.48 -5.90 -14.35
N HIS A 136 14.66 -6.40 -14.01
CA HIS A 136 15.85 -5.57 -13.95
C HIS A 136 16.99 -6.17 -14.79
N PRO A 137 17.52 -5.39 -15.77
CA PRO A 137 18.60 -5.88 -16.64
C PRO A 137 19.89 -6.23 -15.90
N LEU A 138 20.13 -5.67 -14.71
CA LEU A 138 21.30 -5.97 -13.89
C LEU A 138 21.19 -7.25 -13.07
N LEU A 139 20.00 -7.88 -13.04
CA LEU A 139 19.77 -9.16 -12.37
C LEU A 139 19.64 -10.31 -13.37
N ALA A 140 19.89 -10.07 -14.66
CA ALA A 140 20.03 -11.15 -15.61
C ALA A 140 21.28 -11.98 -15.22
N PRO A 141 21.14 -13.32 -15.14
CA PRO A 141 22.31 -14.16 -14.84
C PRO A 141 23.39 -13.87 -15.88
N ALA A 142 24.64 -13.71 -15.42
CA ALA A 142 25.78 -13.66 -16.32
C ALA A 142 25.77 -14.94 -17.16
N THR A 143 25.60 -14.81 -18.47
CA THR A 143 25.69 -15.90 -19.44
C THR A 143 27.12 -16.42 -19.55
#